data_c1e6e70ffa3d8c6427bb248fce81689c
#
_entry.id   c1e6e70ffa3d8c6427bb248fce81689c
#
_cell.length_a   1.000
_cell.length_b   1.000
_cell.length_c   1.000
_cell.angle_alpha   90.00
_cell.angle_beta   90.00
_cell.angle_gamma   90.00
#
_symmetry.space_group_name_H-M   'P 1'
#
loop_
_entity.id
_entity.type
_entity.pdbx_description
1 polymer ?
#
loop_
_entity_poly.entity_id
_entity_poly.type
_entity_poly.pdbx_seq_one_letter_code
_entity_poly.pdbx_strand_id
1 'polypeptide(L)'
;PLSSFLRYCGGMSETKAPTTAPKSDVDIAQAHTLQPIADIAAKAGVDQDALIPYGAHMAKVDVARNPGEADAKLVLVTGVSPTPAGEGKSTVLIGLTDALAQLGHNAMVALREPSLGPVMGIKGGAAGGGYSQVVPMEDINLHFTGDFHAITVANNTLAAMIDNHIHQGNELNIDPRRVTWQRCLDVNDRS
;
A
#
# COMPACT_ATOMS: atom_id res chain seq x y z
N PRO A 1 13.84 -31.14 -13.69
CA PRO A 1 14.73 -31.63 -12.67
C PRO A 1 15.22 -30.48 -11.79
N LEU A 2 14.98 -30.57 -10.50
CA LEU A 2 15.31 -29.56 -9.48
C LEU A 2 16.82 -29.19 -9.41
N SER A 3 17.69 -29.92 -10.07
CA SER A 3 19.15 -29.71 -10.03
C SER A 3 19.65 -28.53 -10.85
N SER A 4 18.85 -27.98 -11.76
CA SER A 4 19.25 -26.82 -12.56
C SER A 4 18.92 -25.46 -11.90
N PHE A 5 18.02 -25.46 -10.93
CA PHE A 5 17.62 -24.23 -10.22
C PHE A 5 18.65 -23.79 -9.15
N LEU A 6 19.37 -24.77 -8.56
CA LEU A 6 20.37 -24.49 -7.52
C LEU A 6 21.74 -23.99 -8.07
N ARG A 7 21.98 -24.02 -9.38
CA ARG A 7 23.23 -23.52 -9.97
C ARG A 7 23.24 -22.02 -10.25
N TYR A 8 22.10 -21.34 -10.16
CA TYR A 8 22.02 -19.89 -10.41
C TYR A 8 22.22 -19.05 -9.14
N CYS A 9 22.18 -19.66 -7.96
CA CYS A 9 22.45 -18.99 -6.67
C CYS A 9 23.93 -19.04 -6.21
N GLY A 10 24.83 -19.54 -7.02
CA GLY A 10 26.23 -19.79 -6.65
C GLY A 10 27.25 -18.73 -7.08
N GLY A 11 26.86 -17.47 -7.15
CA GLY A 11 27.74 -16.36 -7.53
C GLY A 11 27.56 -15.11 -6.67
N MET A 12 27.24 -15.26 -5.39
CA MET A 12 27.30 -14.11 -4.47
C MET A 12 28.77 -13.87 -4.10
N SER A 13 29.42 -12.93 -4.81
CA SER A 13 30.63 -12.29 -4.27
C SER A 13 30.26 -11.70 -2.91
N GLU A 14 31.10 -11.85 -1.92
CA GLU A 14 31.02 -11.19 -0.62
C GLU A 14 30.96 -9.66 -0.84
N THR A 15 29.79 -9.11 -1.08
CA THR A 15 29.57 -7.67 -1.01
C THR A 15 29.58 -7.30 0.45
N LYS A 16 30.63 -6.56 0.84
CA LYS A 16 30.79 -5.91 2.13
C LYS A 16 29.42 -5.31 2.53
N ALA A 17 28.87 -5.74 3.67
CA ALA A 17 27.59 -5.25 4.16
C ALA A 17 27.57 -3.71 4.14
N PRO A 18 26.52 -3.07 3.66
CA PRO A 18 26.45 -1.62 3.67
C PRO A 18 26.56 -1.12 5.11
N THR A 19 27.48 -0.19 5.37
CA THR A 19 27.77 0.40 6.68
C THR A 19 26.70 1.39 7.14
N THR A 20 25.65 1.58 6.37
CA THR A 20 24.49 2.46 6.69
C THR A 20 23.27 1.61 7.00
N ALA A 21 22.51 2.01 8.02
CA ALA A 21 21.19 1.40 8.31
C ALA A 21 20.34 1.38 7.03
N PRO A 22 19.52 0.33 6.82
CA PRO A 22 18.61 0.29 5.67
C PRO A 22 17.67 1.49 5.71
N LYS A 23 17.41 2.09 4.55
CA LYS A 23 16.45 3.19 4.42
C LYS A 23 15.06 2.72 4.82
N SER A 24 14.28 3.60 5.45
CA SER A 24 12.87 3.33 5.72
C SER A 24 12.04 3.30 4.43
N ASP A 25 10.86 2.69 4.48
CA ASP A 25 9.93 2.64 3.34
C ASP A 25 9.57 4.06 2.86
N VAL A 26 9.40 4.99 3.79
CA VAL A 26 9.10 6.40 3.51
C VAL A 26 10.27 7.08 2.80
N ASP A 27 11.50 6.87 3.29
CA ASP A 27 12.70 7.46 2.65
C ASP A 27 12.88 6.95 1.21
N ILE A 28 12.56 5.68 0.96
CA ILE A 28 12.63 5.09 -0.38
C ILE A 28 11.55 5.70 -1.28
N ALA A 29 10.31 5.82 -0.80
CA ALA A 29 9.20 6.40 -1.54
C ALA A 29 9.47 7.86 -1.91
N GLN A 30 9.93 8.66 -0.94
CA GLN A 30 10.21 10.09 -1.14
C GLN A 30 11.43 10.35 -2.04
N ALA A 31 12.37 9.42 -2.11
CA ALA A 31 13.50 9.52 -3.03
C ALA A 31 13.14 9.20 -4.48
N HIS A 32 11.96 8.65 -4.75
CA HIS A 32 11.52 8.29 -6.10
C HIS A 32 10.90 9.48 -6.83
N THR A 33 11.21 9.63 -8.12
CA THR A 33 10.58 10.64 -8.98
C THR A 33 9.26 10.12 -9.52
N LEU A 34 8.16 10.72 -9.08
CA LEU A 34 6.82 10.32 -9.51
C LEU A 34 6.58 10.66 -10.99
N GLN A 35 5.94 9.75 -11.72
CA GLN A 35 5.49 9.96 -13.09
C GLN A 35 4.03 10.44 -13.12
N PRO A 36 3.62 11.24 -14.12
CA PRO A 36 2.21 11.58 -14.31
C PRO A 36 1.35 10.34 -14.47
N ILE A 37 0.19 10.31 -13.80
CA ILE A 37 -0.70 9.14 -13.85
C ILE A 37 -1.23 8.86 -15.26
N ALA A 38 -1.37 9.88 -16.08
CA ALA A 38 -1.77 9.74 -17.48
C ALA A 38 -0.77 8.90 -18.29
N ASP A 39 0.53 9.07 -18.04
CA ASP A 39 1.58 8.31 -18.73
C ASP A 39 1.58 6.85 -18.27
N ILE A 40 1.35 6.62 -16.99
CA ILE A 40 1.21 5.26 -16.42
C ILE A 40 -0.03 4.56 -16.97
N ALA A 41 -1.16 5.25 -17.06
CA ALA A 41 -2.39 4.74 -17.60
C ALA A 41 -2.24 4.36 -19.08
N ALA A 42 -1.57 5.19 -19.87
CA ALA A 42 -1.28 4.90 -21.28
C ALA A 42 -0.42 3.64 -21.44
N LYS A 43 0.59 3.44 -20.59
CA LYS A 43 1.39 2.20 -20.58
C LYS A 43 0.55 0.96 -20.23
N ALA A 44 -0.45 1.13 -19.38
CA ALA A 44 -1.37 0.07 -18.97
C ALA A 44 -2.49 -0.20 -19.99
N GLY A 45 -2.59 0.58 -21.05
CA GLY A 45 -3.66 0.47 -22.06
C GLY A 45 -5.00 1.02 -21.59
N VAL A 46 -5.01 1.92 -20.60
CA VAL A 46 -6.22 2.59 -20.11
C VAL A 46 -6.46 3.86 -20.92
N ASP A 47 -7.66 4.00 -21.48
CA ASP A 47 -8.05 5.18 -22.24
C ASP A 47 -8.06 6.44 -21.37
N GLN A 48 -7.53 7.54 -21.93
CA GLN A 48 -7.48 8.83 -21.23
C GLN A 48 -8.89 9.33 -20.83
N ASP A 49 -9.89 9.09 -21.65
CA ASP A 49 -11.29 9.46 -21.39
C ASP A 49 -11.94 8.66 -20.27
N ALA A 50 -11.34 7.54 -19.88
CA ALA A 50 -11.75 6.73 -18.74
C ALA A 50 -11.10 7.17 -17.41
N LEU A 51 -10.13 8.10 -17.46
CA LEU A 51 -9.44 8.57 -16.26
C LEU A 51 -10.20 9.71 -15.59
N ILE A 52 -10.35 9.60 -14.28
CA ILE A 52 -10.83 10.66 -13.39
C ILE A 52 -9.64 11.04 -12.51
N PRO A 53 -8.88 12.12 -12.84
CA PRO A 53 -7.66 12.48 -12.12
C PRO A 53 -7.93 12.80 -10.65
N TYR A 54 -7.04 12.34 -9.79
CA TYR A 54 -6.96 12.69 -8.39
C TYR A 54 -5.54 13.21 -8.10
N GLY A 55 -5.33 14.49 -8.35
CA GLY A 55 -3.99 15.08 -8.41
C GLY A 55 -3.22 14.65 -9.67
N ALA A 56 -1.89 14.77 -9.63
CA ALA A 56 -1.03 14.50 -10.77
C ALA A 56 -0.62 13.02 -10.90
N HIS A 57 -0.67 12.28 -9.80
CA HIS A 57 -0.03 10.96 -9.69
C HIS A 57 -0.99 9.83 -9.34
N MET A 58 -2.28 10.11 -9.24
CA MET A 58 -3.34 9.13 -8.98
C MET A 58 -4.55 9.43 -9.88
N ALA A 59 -5.35 8.41 -10.17
CA ALA A 59 -6.62 8.56 -10.87
C ALA A 59 -7.55 7.40 -10.51
N LYS A 60 -8.85 7.65 -10.63
CA LYS A 60 -9.86 6.59 -10.70
C LYS A 60 -10.05 6.21 -12.17
N VAL A 61 -10.45 4.97 -12.43
CA VAL A 61 -10.77 4.49 -13.77
C VAL A 61 -12.27 4.23 -13.84
N ASP A 62 -12.93 4.88 -14.80
CA ASP A 62 -14.31 4.57 -15.13
C ASP A 62 -14.33 3.29 -16.00
N VAL A 63 -14.57 2.16 -15.35
CA VAL A 63 -14.56 0.85 -16.01
C VAL A 63 -15.62 0.71 -17.08
N ALA A 64 -16.71 1.49 -17.02
CA ALA A 64 -17.74 1.48 -18.06
C ALA A 64 -17.25 2.11 -19.38
N ARG A 65 -16.26 3.01 -19.30
CA ARG A 65 -15.63 3.65 -20.46
C ARG A 65 -14.39 2.92 -20.96
N ASN A 66 -13.95 1.90 -20.25
CA ASN A 66 -12.78 1.09 -20.64
C ASN A 66 -13.18 -0.41 -20.68
N PRO A 67 -14.17 -0.78 -21.53
CA PRO A 67 -14.59 -2.17 -21.65
C PRO A 67 -13.53 -2.92 -22.46
N GLY A 68 -12.67 -3.68 -21.76
CA GLY A 68 -11.72 -4.60 -22.38
C GLY A 68 -12.27 -6.02 -22.41
N GLU A 69 -11.79 -6.84 -23.31
CA GLU A 69 -11.98 -8.28 -23.26
C GLU A 69 -10.97 -8.88 -22.27
N ALA A 70 -11.44 -9.80 -21.42
CA ALA A 70 -10.60 -10.44 -20.42
C ALA A 70 -9.82 -11.61 -21.05
N ASP A 71 -8.65 -11.31 -21.63
CA ASP A 71 -7.75 -12.30 -22.24
C ASP A 71 -6.44 -12.47 -21.45
N ALA A 72 -6.22 -11.66 -20.42
CA ALA A 72 -4.99 -11.69 -19.63
C ALA A 72 -4.90 -12.91 -18.71
N LYS A 73 -3.68 -13.36 -18.44
CA LYS A 73 -3.42 -14.42 -17.47
C LYS A 73 -3.54 -13.86 -16.06
N LEU A 74 -4.38 -14.48 -15.24
CA LEU A 74 -4.54 -14.13 -13.84
C LEU A 74 -3.55 -14.91 -12.96
N VAL A 75 -2.76 -14.19 -12.17
CA VAL A 75 -1.85 -14.77 -11.16
C VAL A 75 -2.32 -14.35 -9.77
N LEU A 76 -2.72 -15.31 -8.94
CA LEU A 76 -3.14 -15.06 -7.57
C LEU A 76 -1.97 -15.25 -6.61
N VAL A 77 -1.65 -14.21 -5.82
CA VAL A 77 -0.69 -14.28 -4.71
C VAL A 77 -1.45 -14.34 -3.39
N THR A 78 -1.27 -15.41 -2.66
CA THR A 78 -1.97 -15.67 -1.40
C THR A 78 -1.05 -16.26 -0.35
N GLY A 79 -1.43 -16.17 0.93
CA GLY A 79 -0.77 -16.84 2.05
C GLY A 79 -1.54 -18.09 2.45
N VAL A 80 -0.83 -19.15 2.85
CA VAL A 80 -1.44 -20.41 3.30
C VAL A 80 -2.10 -20.24 4.66
N SER A 81 -1.45 -19.49 5.58
CA SER A 81 -1.96 -19.24 6.93
C SER A 81 -1.67 -17.80 7.34
N PRO A 82 -2.57 -17.10 8.05
CA PRO A 82 -2.33 -15.76 8.53
C PRO A 82 -1.32 -15.79 9.68
N THR A 83 -0.46 -14.75 9.74
CA THR A 83 0.44 -14.51 10.86
C THR A 83 0.25 -13.09 11.41
N PRO A 84 0.57 -12.84 12.70
CA PRO A 84 0.45 -11.50 13.28
C PRO A 84 1.29 -10.44 12.56
N ALA A 85 2.48 -10.83 12.06
CA ALA A 85 3.39 -9.93 11.34
C ALA A 85 3.01 -9.72 9.86
N GLY A 86 2.08 -10.52 9.32
CA GLY A 86 1.78 -10.58 7.89
C GLY A 86 2.71 -11.54 7.14
N GLU A 87 2.31 -11.91 5.91
CA GLU A 87 3.01 -12.91 5.07
C GLU A 87 3.72 -12.29 3.86
N GLY A 88 3.77 -10.97 3.77
CA GLY A 88 4.42 -10.26 2.66
C GLY A 88 3.71 -10.38 1.31
N LYS A 89 2.42 -10.73 1.28
CA LYS A 89 1.65 -10.89 0.03
C LYS A 89 1.75 -9.68 -0.90
N SER A 90 1.52 -8.48 -0.37
CA SER A 90 1.55 -7.25 -1.16
C SER A 90 2.96 -6.96 -1.69
N THR A 91 3.98 -7.11 -0.86
CA THR A 91 5.38 -6.91 -1.25
C THR A 91 5.81 -7.87 -2.37
N VAL A 92 5.45 -9.16 -2.23
CA VAL A 92 5.73 -10.18 -3.26
C VAL A 92 4.97 -9.89 -4.54
N LEU A 93 3.70 -9.51 -4.45
CA LEU A 93 2.87 -9.21 -5.61
C LEU A 93 3.39 -8.00 -6.39
N ILE A 94 3.77 -6.92 -5.72
CA ILE A 94 4.34 -5.74 -6.34
C ILE A 94 5.69 -6.07 -6.98
N GLY A 95 6.59 -6.72 -6.23
CA GLY A 95 7.90 -7.11 -6.75
C GLY A 95 7.82 -8.06 -7.94
N LEU A 96 6.86 -8.98 -7.96
CA LEU A 96 6.60 -9.86 -9.12
C LEU A 96 6.14 -9.04 -10.34
N THR A 97 5.23 -8.08 -10.15
CA THR A 97 4.73 -7.23 -11.23
C THR A 97 5.84 -6.36 -11.81
N ASP A 98 6.67 -5.76 -10.95
CA ASP A 98 7.83 -4.98 -11.37
C ASP A 98 8.84 -5.83 -12.15
N ALA A 99 9.11 -7.05 -11.68
CA ALA A 99 10.00 -7.98 -12.38
C ALA A 99 9.46 -8.37 -13.76
N LEU A 100 8.17 -8.65 -13.88
CA LEU A 100 7.54 -8.96 -15.15
C LEU A 100 7.62 -7.76 -16.11
N ALA A 101 7.36 -6.55 -15.61
CA ALA A 101 7.48 -5.34 -16.41
C ALA A 101 8.93 -5.10 -16.92
N GLN A 102 9.94 -5.34 -16.07
CA GLN A 102 11.36 -5.26 -16.44
C GLN A 102 11.75 -6.30 -17.48
N LEU A 103 11.11 -7.46 -17.49
CA LEU A 103 11.29 -8.50 -18.49
C LEU A 103 10.52 -8.21 -19.81
N GLY A 104 9.84 -7.06 -19.89
CA GLY A 104 9.12 -6.63 -21.09
C GLY A 104 7.69 -7.20 -21.23
N HIS A 105 7.17 -7.80 -20.16
CA HIS A 105 5.77 -8.25 -20.14
C HIS A 105 4.84 -7.09 -19.80
N ASN A 106 3.66 -7.05 -20.43
CA ASN A 106 2.58 -6.17 -20.01
C ASN A 106 1.93 -6.77 -18.77
N ALA A 107 2.25 -6.22 -17.60
CA ALA A 107 1.78 -6.71 -16.31
C ALA A 107 1.13 -5.57 -15.51
N MET A 108 -0.01 -5.87 -14.90
CA MET A 108 -0.74 -4.96 -14.03
C MET A 108 -0.96 -5.62 -12.67
N VAL A 109 -0.72 -4.88 -11.59
CA VAL A 109 -1.01 -5.32 -10.23
C VAL A 109 -2.41 -4.90 -9.81
N ALA A 110 -3.16 -5.81 -9.19
CA ALA A 110 -4.43 -5.51 -8.52
C ALA A 110 -4.27 -5.76 -7.02
N LEU A 111 -4.24 -4.69 -6.25
CA LEU A 111 -4.08 -4.72 -4.79
C LEU A 111 -5.43 -4.50 -4.09
N ARG A 112 -5.55 -4.99 -2.86
CA ARG A 112 -6.65 -4.55 -1.99
C ARG A 112 -6.47 -3.07 -1.64
N GLU A 113 -7.57 -2.44 -1.25
CA GLU A 113 -7.52 -1.07 -0.73
C GLU A 113 -6.52 -0.96 0.44
N PRO A 114 -5.60 0.01 0.40
CA PRO A 114 -4.69 0.28 1.50
C PRO A 114 -5.42 0.73 2.76
N SER A 115 -4.77 0.57 3.90
CA SER A 115 -5.28 0.99 5.20
C SER A 115 -4.25 1.86 5.92
N LEU A 116 -4.66 2.57 6.96
CA LEU A 116 -3.80 3.41 7.79
C LEU A 116 -2.70 2.61 8.53
N GLY A 117 -2.78 1.29 8.56
CA GLY A 117 -1.88 0.42 9.31
C GLY A 117 -0.38 0.68 9.11
N PRO A 118 0.14 0.92 7.90
CA PRO A 118 1.56 1.19 7.69
C PRO A 118 2.05 2.51 8.25
N VAL A 119 1.18 3.50 8.29
CA VAL A 119 1.52 4.86 8.76
C VAL A 119 1.30 4.99 10.26
N MET A 120 0.29 4.28 10.80
CA MET A 120 -0.18 4.41 12.18
C MET A 120 0.08 3.18 13.05
N GLY A 121 0.67 2.11 12.52
CA GLY A 121 0.85 0.86 13.25
C GLY A 121 1.99 -0.02 12.72
N ILE A 122 2.08 -1.21 13.28
CA ILE A 122 3.15 -2.18 13.00
C ILE A 122 2.84 -3.04 11.75
N LYS A 123 1.57 -3.13 11.34
CA LYS A 123 1.15 -4.01 10.26
C LYS A 123 1.45 -3.40 8.90
N GLY A 124 2.15 -4.14 8.05
CA GLY A 124 2.49 -3.73 6.69
C GLY A 124 1.26 -3.36 5.86
N GLY A 125 1.39 -2.34 5.01
CA GLY A 125 0.32 -1.82 4.18
C GLY A 125 0.11 -2.59 2.89
N ALA A 126 -1.02 -2.30 2.25
CA ALA A 126 -1.31 -2.83 0.93
C ALA A 126 -0.43 -2.21 -0.17
N ALA A 127 0.22 -1.07 0.09
CA ALA A 127 1.16 -0.43 -0.86
C ALA A 127 2.53 -1.11 -0.96
N GLY A 128 2.77 -2.21 -0.23
CA GLY A 128 4.06 -2.92 -0.23
C GLY A 128 5.06 -2.36 0.77
N GLY A 129 6.36 -2.57 0.53
CA GLY A 129 7.44 -2.08 1.38
C GLY A 129 8.80 -2.21 0.73
N GLY A 130 9.80 -1.51 1.26
CA GLY A 130 11.12 -1.42 0.68
C GLY A 130 11.09 -0.87 -0.73
N TYR A 131 11.78 -1.54 -1.64
CA TYR A 131 11.76 -1.21 -3.08
C TYR A 131 10.56 -1.79 -3.83
N SER A 132 9.79 -2.68 -3.20
CA SER A 132 8.56 -3.27 -3.76
C SER A 132 7.35 -2.54 -3.21
N GLN A 133 7.13 -1.29 -3.62
CA GLN A 133 6.01 -0.48 -3.16
C GLN A 133 5.39 0.36 -4.26
N VAL A 134 4.11 0.69 -4.09
CA VAL A 134 3.38 1.62 -4.96
C VAL A 134 3.52 3.02 -4.42
N VAL A 135 3.79 3.97 -5.30
CA VAL A 135 3.96 5.39 -4.96
C VAL A 135 2.91 6.25 -5.66
N PRO A 136 2.46 7.36 -5.08
CA PRO A 136 2.85 7.95 -3.79
C PRO A 136 2.31 7.13 -2.61
N MET A 137 3.20 6.56 -1.81
CA MET A 137 2.85 5.60 -0.76
C MET A 137 2.04 6.25 0.37
N GLU A 138 2.44 7.43 0.80
CA GLU A 138 1.80 8.14 1.90
C GLU A 138 0.35 8.52 1.55
N ASP A 139 0.13 9.13 0.39
CA ASP A 139 -1.21 9.52 -0.07
C ASP A 139 -2.12 8.29 -0.24
N ILE A 140 -1.60 7.22 -0.84
CA ILE A 140 -2.36 5.98 -1.05
C ILE A 140 -2.74 5.32 0.28
N ASN A 141 -1.83 5.28 1.26
CA ASN A 141 -2.09 4.64 2.55
C ASN A 141 -2.93 5.51 3.49
N LEU A 142 -2.81 6.84 3.43
CA LEU A 142 -3.62 7.72 4.25
C LEU A 142 -5.05 7.82 3.73
N HIS A 143 -5.20 8.36 2.54
CA HIS A 143 -6.54 8.50 1.96
C HIS A 143 -6.51 9.05 0.52
N PHE A 144 -7.37 8.51 -0.37
CA PHE A 144 -7.46 8.97 -1.75
C PHE A 144 -8.88 8.95 -2.35
N THR A 145 -9.93 8.89 -1.52
CA THR A 145 -11.31 8.69 -2.01
C THR A 145 -12.23 9.91 -1.92
N GLY A 146 -11.77 11.02 -1.32
CA GLY A 146 -12.53 12.28 -1.25
C GLY A 146 -12.68 12.85 0.15
N ASP A 147 -12.98 14.14 0.25
CA ASP A 147 -12.86 14.94 1.47
C ASP A 147 -13.79 14.50 2.60
N PHE A 148 -15.03 14.15 2.30
CA PHE A 148 -15.98 13.69 3.34
C PHE A 148 -15.48 12.41 4.03
N HIS A 149 -15.00 11.46 3.27
CA HIS A 149 -14.44 10.25 3.83
C HIS A 149 -13.12 10.54 4.56
N ALA A 150 -12.28 11.42 4.02
CA ALA A 150 -11.04 11.83 4.66
C ALA A 150 -11.27 12.44 6.04
N ILE A 151 -12.22 13.36 6.17
CA ILE A 151 -12.60 13.99 7.45
C ILE A 151 -13.12 12.94 8.43
N THR A 152 -13.98 12.04 7.97
CA THR A 152 -14.53 10.95 8.79
C THR A 152 -13.42 10.04 9.32
N VAL A 153 -12.49 9.63 8.45
CA VAL A 153 -11.36 8.78 8.84
C VAL A 153 -10.44 9.52 9.82
N ALA A 154 -10.10 10.78 9.58
CA ALA A 154 -9.25 11.58 10.46
C ALA A 154 -9.86 11.73 11.85
N ASN A 155 -11.13 12.08 11.92
CA ASN A 155 -11.86 12.25 13.18
C ASN A 155 -11.95 10.93 13.97
N ASN A 156 -12.31 9.84 13.31
CA ASN A 156 -12.45 8.55 13.97
C ASN A 156 -11.09 7.97 14.37
N THR A 157 -10.04 8.22 13.61
CA THR A 157 -8.67 7.84 13.99
C THR A 157 -8.23 8.56 15.26
N LEU A 158 -8.47 9.86 15.36
CA LEU A 158 -8.15 10.61 16.59
C LEU A 158 -8.94 10.08 17.80
N ALA A 159 -10.23 9.78 17.63
CA ALA A 159 -11.04 9.18 18.67
C ALA A 159 -10.44 7.84 19.13
N ALA A 160 -10.10 6.97 18.19
CA ALA A 160 -9.47 5.68 18.48
C ALA A 160 -8.10 5.83 19.18
N MET A 161 -7.30 6.81 18.79
CA MET A 161 -6.01 7.10 19.44
C MET A 161 -6.21 7.54 20.90
N ILE A 162 -7.20 8.38 21.19
CA ILE A 162 -7.53 8.81 22.56
C ILE A 162 -7.96 7.60 23.40
N ASP A 163 -8.87 6.79 22.89
CA ASP A 163 -9.36 5.60 23.58
C ASP A 163 -8.23 4.61 23.86
N ASN A 164 -7.40 4.33 22.86
CA ASN A 164 -6.26 3.44 22.99
C ASN A 164 -5.22 3.98 23.98
N HIS A 165 -4.93 5.29 23.96
CA HIS A 165 -4.00 5.92 24.88
C HIS A 165 -4.46 5.76 26.34
N ILE A 166 -5.75 6.02 26.61
CA ILE A 166 -6.33 5.86 27.94
C ILE A 166 -6.25 4.39 28.39
N HIS A 167 -6.54 3.45 27.47
CA HIS A 167 -6.51 2.02 27.77
C HIS A 167 -5.09 1.48 28.00
N GLN A 168 -4.09 1.98 27.30
CA GLN A 168 -2.70 1.50 27.34
C GLN A 168 -1.82 2.16 28.41
N GLY A 169 -2.41 2.76 29.42
CA GLY A 169 -1.66 3.30 30.57
C GLY A 169 -1.75 4.81 30.75
N ASN A 170 -2.31 5.54 29.79
CA ASN A 170 -2.67 6.95 29.92
C ASN A 170 -1.52 7.85 30.43
N GLU A 171 -0.35 7.76 29.81
CA GLU A 171 0.84 8.52 30.17
C GLU A 171 0.60 10.04 30.24
N LEU A 172 -0.29 10.56 29.39
CA LEU A 172 -0.68 11.97 29.37
C LEU A 172 -1.67 12.34 30.47
N ASN A 173 -2.09 11.36 31.27
CA ASN A 173 -3.05 11.55 32.37
C ASN A 173 -4.35 12.26 31.93
N ILE A 174 -4.91 11.82 30.81
CA ILE A 174 -6.17 12.32 30.28
C ILE A 174 -7.30 11.89 31.24
N ASP A 175 -8.12 12.85 31.72
CA ASP A 175 -9.32 12.52 32.49
C ASP A 175 -10.41 12.01 31.55
N PRO A 176 -10.80 10.71 31.58
CA PRO A 176 -11.80 10.16 30.68
C PRO A 176 -13.16 10.88 30.76
N ARG A 177 -13.50 11.49 31.91
CA ARG A 177 -14.76 12.22 32.08
C ARG A 177 -14.77 13.57 31.37
N ARG A 178 -13.60 14.05 30.93
CA ARG A 178 -13.43 15.33 30.23
C ARG A 178 -13.22 15.15 28.72
N VAL A 179 -13.21 13.92 28.23
CA VAL A 179 -13.14 13.64 26.79
C VAL A 179 -14.50 13.96 26.18
N THR A 180 -14.52 15.01 25.37
CA THR A 180 -15.72 15.45 24.62
C THR A 180 -15.64 15.10 23.14
N TRP A 181 -14.51 14.51 22.71
CA TRP A 181 -14.30 14.12 21.31
C TRP A 181 -15.16 12.91 20.98
N GLN A 182 -15.97 13.02 19.93
CA GLN A 182 -16.89 11.96 19.50
C GLN A 182 -16.57 11.53 18.08
N ARG A 183 -16.86 10.26 17.78
CA ARG A 183 -16.81 9.78 16.39
C ARG A 183 -17.89 10.46 15.54
N CYS A 184 -17.57 10.83 14.33
CA CYS A 184 -18.53 11.42 13.40
C CYS A 184 -19.33 10.37 12.62
N LEU A 185 -18.90 9.13 12.63
CA LEU A 185 -19.62 7.97 12.10
C LEU A 185 -19.67 6.90 13.17
N ASP A 186 -20.87 6.44 13.47
CA ASP A 186 -21.06 5.32 14.38
C ASP A 186 -20.57 4.04 13.70
N VAL A 187 -19.53 3.45 14.26
CA VAL A 187 -19.00 2.18 13.83
C VAL A 187 -19.47 1.16 14.84
N ASN A 188 -20.06 0.07 14.39
CA ASN A 188 -20.40 -1.05 15.26
C ASN A 188 -19.13 -1.61 15.90
N ASP A 189 -18.70 -1.00 16.98
CA ASP A 189 -17.66 -1.53 17.84
C ASP A 189 -18.23 -2.77 18.53
N ARG A 190 -17.87 -3.90 18.02
CA ARG A 190 -17.97 -5.15 18.76
C ARG A 190 -16.71 -5.26 19.62
N SER A 191 -16.69 -4.54 20.70
CA SER A 191 -15.73 -4.77 21.78
C SER A 191 -16.06 -6.04 22.52
#